data_21427003cda29e39dc9f3204ffc605d1
#
_entry.id   21427003cda29e39dc9f3204ffc605d1
#
_cell.length_a   1.000
_cell.length_b   1.000
_cell.length_c   1.000
_cell.angle_alpha   90.00
_cell.angle_beta   90.00
_cell.angle_gamma   90.00
#
_symmetry.space_group_name_H-M   'P 1'
#
loop_
_entity.id
_entity.type
_entity.pdbx_description
1 polymer ?
#
loop_
_entity_poly.entity_id
_entity_poly.type
_entity_poly.pdbx_seq_one_letter_code
_entity_poly.pdbx_strand_id
1 'polypeptide(L)'
;MAQPGDRRGVAFAAVVVIIAAVGLYLVLWPDPEEPVAEQAPAGVTTSSPVVESTPLATASDAPFDVYSYLPMSKEQLAAAADLAERFTVEYGTFRHDEDPASYAARVKRYTTAELGDILARTLTSPGTVERNRADEVVSTATAALKEIRQVDKTSVVFVVAGTQQLATKSGTKQLAEEYAVTVSQLGSDWRVFELRPAGEGQDGDPEG
;
A
#
# COMPACT_ATOMS: atom_id res chain seq x y z
N MET A 1 9.09 -28.95 -40.42
CA MET A 1 8.61 -27.57 -40.04
C MET A 1 8.64 -27.51 -38.53
N ALA A 2 9.62 -26.84 -37.94
CA ALA A 2 9.77 -26.69 -36.48
C ALA A 2 9.04 -25.42 -35.99
N GLN A 3 8.19 -25.56 -34.98
CA GLN A 3 7.44 -24.44 -34.38
C GLN A 3 8.38 -23.59 -33.51
N PRO A 4 8.31 -22.24 -33.57
CA PRO A 4 9.06 -21.34 -32.69
C PRO A 4 8.19 -20.94 -31.48
N GLY A 5 8.05 -21.83 -30.47
CA GLY A 5 7.19 -21.64 -29.33
C GLY A 5 7.85 -21.71 -27.93
N ASP A 6 9.14 -22.13 -27.84
CA ASP A 6 9.64 -22.65 -26.55
C ASP A 6 10.69 -21.77 -25.82
N ARG A 7 10.97 -20.56 -26.32
CA ARG A 7 12.01 -19.71 -25.72
C ARG A 7 11.58 -18.99 -24.43
N ARG A 8 10.28 -18.78 -24.21
CA ARG A 8 9.77 -18.11 -22.99
C ARG A 8 9.71 -19.06 -21.80
N GLY A 9 9.42 -20.35 -22.02
CA GLY A 9 9.43 -21.38 -20.98
C GLY A 9 10.83 -21.68 -20.46
N VAL A 10 11.84 -21.70 -21.35
CA VAL A 10 13.24 -21.93 -20.96
C VAL A 10 13.82 -20.78 -20.14
N ALA A 11 13.47 -19.53 -20.47
CA ALA A 11 13.89 -18.35 -19.69
C ALA A 11 13.29 -18.36 -18.28
N PHE A 12 12.01 -18.72 -18.13
CA PHE A 12 11.35 -18.81 -16.83
C PHE A 12 11.94 -19.95 -15.96
N ALA A 13 12.20 -21.12 -16.55
CA ALA A 13 12.85 -22.23 -15.86
C ALA A 13 14.27 -21.88 -15.38
N ALA A 14 15.03 -21.11 -16.17
CA ALA A 14 16.37 -20.66 -15.79
C ALA A 14 16.34 -19.71 -14.58
N VAL A 15 15.38 -18.77 -14.50
CA VAL A 15 15.23 -17.86 -13.37
C VAL A 15 14.87 -18.62 -12.09
N VAL A 16 13.95 -19.58 -12.15
CA VAL A 16 13.56 -20.39 -10.99
C VAL A 16 14.75 -21.22 -10.47
N VAL A 17 15.59 -21.78 -11.34
CA VAL A 17 16.79 -22.54 -10.95
C VAL A 17 17.82 -21.63 -10.28
N ILE A 18 18.01 -20.39 -10.76
CA ILE A 18 18.94 -19.43 -10.16
C ILE A 18 18.48 -19.04 -8.76
N ILE A 19 17.18 -18.76 -8.56
CA ILE A 19 16.63 -18.42 -7.23
C ILE A 19 16.77 -19.59 -6.26
N ALA A 20 16.52 -20.82 -6.70
CA ALA A 20 16.70 -22.01 -5.88
C ALA A 20 18.19 -22.25 -5.51
N ALA A 21 19.12 -22.00 -6.43
CA ALA A 21 20.56 -22.13 -6.19
C ALA A 21 21.08 -21.07 -5.19
N VAL A 22 20.60 -19.82 -5.29
CA VAL A 22 20.93 -18.75 -4.34
C VAL A 22 20.37 -19.05 -2.96
N GLY A 23 19.13 -19.53 -2.86
CA GLY A 23 18.53 -19.95 -1.58
C GLY A 23 19.30 -21.08 -0.91
N LEU A 24 19.72 -22.09 -1.67
CA LEU A 24 20.51 -23.22 -1.16
C LEU A 24 21.91 -22.78 -0.73
N TYR A 25 22.53 -21.85 -1.47
CA TYR A 25 23.85 -21.29 -1.13
C TYR A 25 23.83 -20.55 0.20
N LEU A 26 22.78 -19.76 0.49
CA LEU A 26 22.63 -19.03 1.76
C LEU A 26 22.36 -19.95 2.96
N VAL A 27 21.72 -21.10 2.75
CA VAL A 27 21.44 -22.08 3.83
C VAL A 27 22.67 -22.96 4.14
N LEU A 28 23.57 -23.15 3.18
CA LEU A 28 24.78 -24.01 3.33
C LEU A 28 26.04 -23.23 3.70
N TRP A 29 25.96 -21.91 3.89
CA TRP A 29 27.09 -21.12 4.35
C TRP A 29 27.40 -21.48 5.81
N PRO A 30 28.59 -22.00 6.13
CA PRO A 30 28.95 -22.23 7.53
C PRO A 30 29.09 -20.90 8.26
N ASP A 31 28.44 -20.79 9.41
CA ASP A 31 28.61 -19.64 10.33
C ASP A 31 30.10 -19.49 10.64
N PRO A 32 30.65 -18.27 10.65
CA PRO A 32 32.01 -18.05 11.11
C PRO A 32 32.08 -18.44 12.59
N GLU A 33 32.90 -19.46 12.88
CA GLU A 33 33.19 -19.93 14.24
C GLU A 33 33.69 -18.76 15.09
N GLU A 34 33.00 -18.49 16.20
CA GLU A 34 33.49 -17.59 17.23
C GLU A 34 34.81 -18.16 17.78
N PRO A 35 35.88 -17.37 17.92
CA PRO A 35 37.13 -17.84 18.50
C PRO A 35 36.90 -18.17 19.98
N VAL A 36 37.10 -19.44 20.30
CA VAL A 36 37.15 -19.95 21.69
C VAL A 36 38.31 -19.28 22.40
N ALA A 37 38.02 -18.45 23.38
CA ALA A 37 39.01 -17.83 24.23
C ALA A 37 39.74 -18.89 25.09
N GLU A 38 40.99 -19.14 24.77
CA GLU A 38 41.95 -19.92 25.56
C GLU A 38 42.17 -19.25 26.91
N GLN A 39 41.89 -19.98 28.00
CA GLN A 39 42.13 -19.56 29.36
C GLN A 39 43.62 -19.48 29.63
N ALA A 40 44.16 -18.28 29.88
CA ALA A 40 45.47 -18.04 30.49
C ALA A 40 45.33 -17.54 31.92
N PRO A 41 46.33 -17.81 32.78
CA PRO A 41 46.15 -17.84 34.24
C PRO A 41 46.19 -16.47 34.91
N ALA A 42 45.59 -16.45 36.10
CA ALA A 42 45.43 -15.33 37.02
C ALA A 42 46.71 -14.47 37.23
N GLY A 43 46.51 -13.17 37.22
CA GLY A 43 47.46 -12.22 37.77
C GLY A 43 47.22 -10.80 37.31
N VAL A 44 46.99 -9.93 38.30
CA VAL A 44 46.99 -8.45 38.28
C VAL A 44 45.60 -7.80 38.10
N THR A 45 45.02 -7.46 39.22
CA THR A 45 43.93 -6.51 39.40
C THR A 45 44.35 -5.11 38.95
N THR A 46 43.97 -4.78 37.72
CA THR A 46 43.90 -3.39 37.30
C THR A 46 42.44 -2.99 37.23
N SER A 47 41.99 -2.18 38.18
CA SER A 47 40.66 -1.59 38.18
C SER A 47 40.50 -0.70 36.96
N SER A 48 39.95 -1.23 35.88
CA SER A 48 39.45 -0.40 34.79
C SER A 48 38.26 0.41 35.33
N PRO A 49 38.20 1.74 35.04
CA PRO A 49 37.04 2.52 35.41
C PRO A 49 35.83 1.89 34.69
N VAL A 50 34.84 1.46 35.49
CA VAL A 50 33.51 1.10 34.96
C VAL A 50 32.97 2.36 34.31
N VAL A 51 33.00 2.41 32.99
CA VAL A 51 32.22 3.40 32.24
C VAL A 51 30.78 3.05 32.50
N GLU A 52 30.13 3.77 33.44
CA GLU A 52 28.68 3.73 33.58
C GLU A 52 28.09 4.09 32.23
N SER A 53 27.64 3.10 31.49
CA SER A 53 26.86 3.31 30.28
C SER A 53 25.57 4.00 30.72
N THR A 54 25.47 5.30 30.47
CA THR A 54 24.23 6.05 30.66
C THR A 54 23.14 5.30 29.87
N PRO A 55 22.08 4.80 30.52
CA PRO A 55 21.03 4.09 29.81
C PRO A 55 20.46 5.03 28.75
N LEU A 56 20.37 4.56 27.50
CA LEU A 56 19.62 5.25 26.48
C LEU A 56 18.21 5.48 27.01
N ALA A 57 17.74 6.73 26.98
CA ALA A 57 16.38 7.06 27.38
C ALA A 57 15.41 6.28 26.49
N THR A 58 14.75 5.27 27.07
CA THR A 58 13.79 4.39 26.37
C THR A 58 12.39 4.96 26.30
N ALA A 59 12.06 5.91 27.16
CA ALA A 59 10.79 6.64 27.15
C ALA A 59 10.98 8.01 27.81
N SER A 60 10.22 8.98 27.38
CA SER A 60 10.10 10.29 27.99
C SER A 60 8.67 10.49 28.43
N ASP A 61 8.46 10.90 29.71
CA ASP A 61 7.16 11.31 30.22
C ASP A 61 6.78 12.74 29.79
N ALA A 62 7.64 13.42 29.03
CA ALA A 62 7.36 14.74 28.50
C ALA A 62 6.20 14.65 27.48
N PRO A 63 5.21 15.55 27.54
CA PRO A 63 4.15 15.57 26.55
C PRO A 63 4.73 15.82 25.16
N PHE A 64 4.47 14.90 24.24
CA PHE A 64 4.91 14.98 22.85
C PHE A 64 3.69 15.13 21.95
N ASP A 65 3.51 16.30 21.36
CA ASP A 65 2.46 16.57 20.39
C ASP A 65 3.02 16.40 18.98
N VAL A 66 2.77 15.23 18.38
CA VAL A 66 3.22 14.90 17.02
C VAL A 66 2.66 15.89 15.98
N TYR A 67 1.47 16.43 16.18
CA TYR A 67 0.84 17.32 15.20
C TYR A 67 1.60 18.64 15.03
N SER A 68 2.30 19.11 16.07
CA SER A 68 3.13 20.32 16.00
C SER A 68 4.33 20.21 15.03
N TYR A 69 4.69 18.97 14.65
CA TYR A 69 5.80 18.66 13.71
C TYR A 69 5.32 18.32 12.32
N LEU A 70 4.01 18.18 12.12
CA LEU A 70 3.45 17.89 10.80
C LEU A 70 3.30 19.18 9.97
N PRO A 71 3.42 19.09 8.63
CA PRO A 71 3.30 20.25 7.75
C PRO A 71 1.85 20.75 7.57
N MET A 72 0.87 20.08 8.19
CA MET A 72 -0.55 20.43 8.15
C MET A 72 -1.23 20.19 9.49
N SER A 73 -2.39 20.84 9.70
CA SER A 73 -3.14 20.72 10.95
C SER A 73 -3.86 19.37 11.07
N LYS A 74 -4.25 19.02 12.29
CA LYS A 74 -5.04 17.81 12.58
C LYS A 74 -6.36 17.80 11.80
N GLU A 75 -7.02 18.97 11.69
CA GLU A 75 -8.29 19.12 10.99
C GLU A 75 -8.14 18.90 9.49
N GLN A 76 -7.03 19.38 8.91
CA GLN A 76 -6.71 19.15 7.50
C GLN A 76 -6.45 17.66 7.24
N LEU A 77 -5.68 16.99 8.10
CA LEU A 77 -5.45 15.54 8.01
C LEU A 77 -6.76 14.76 8.12
N ALA A 78 -7.61 15.11 9.08
CA ALA A 78 -8.91 14.46 9.27
C ALA A 78 -9.82 14.63 8.04
N ALA A 79 -9.87 15.81 7.46
CA ALA A 79 -10.66 16.08 6.25
C ALA A 79 -10.14 15.31 5.03
N ALA A 80 -8.82 15.22 4.88
CA ALA A 80 -8.20 14.44 3.80
C ALA A 80 -8.46 12.93 3.98
N ALA A 81 -8.36 12.41 5.21
CA ALA A 81 -8.62 11.01 5.54
C ALA A 81 -10.08 10.62 5.26
N ASP A 82 -11.03 11.43 5.71
CA ASP A 82 -12.47 11.25 5.47
C ASP A 82 -12.79 11.25 3.96
N LEU A 83 -12.12 12.11 3.18
CA LEU A 83 -12.26 12.10 1.73
C LEU A 83 -11.74 10.79 1.11
N ALA A 84 -10.57 10.30 1.55
CA ALA A 84 -9.98 9.06 1.04
C ALA A 84 -10.89 7.84 1.32
N GLU A 85 -11.45 7.74 2.52
CA GLU A 85 -12.39 6.66 2.87
C GLU A 85 -13.69 6.75 2.05
N ARG A 86 -14.33 7.92 1.99
CA ARG A 86 -15.55 8.12 1.19
C ARG A 86 -15.34 7.85 -0.28
N PHE A 87 -14.23 8.29 -0.85
CA PHE A 87 -13.88 7.97 -2.23
C PHE A 87 -13.77 6.46 -2.44
N THR A 88 -13.07 5.74 -1.56
CA THR A 88 -12.90 4.29 -1.66
C THR A 88 -14.24 3.55 -1.58
N VAL A 89 -15.16 3.99 -0.71
CA VAL A 89 -16.53 3.46 -0.64
C VAL A 89 -17.28 3.70 -1.95
N GLU A 90 -17.27 4.91 -2.47
CA GLU A 90 -17.98 5.26 -3.72
C GLU A 90 -17.40 4.54 -4.93
N TYR A 91 -16.07 4.41 -5.00
CA TYR A 91 -15.37 3.67 -6.05
C TYR A 91 -15.72 2.17 -6.04
N GLY A 92 -15.87 1.58 -4.85
CA GLY A 92 -16.21 0.17 -4.70
C GLY A 92 -17.72 -0.14 -4.74
N THR A 93 -18.62 0.87 -4.72
CA THR A 93 -20.07 0.66 -4.65
C THR A 93 -20.73 0.95 -6.00
N PHE A 94 -21.27 -0.08 -6.65
CA PHE A 94 -21.94 0.04 -7.95
C PHE A 94 -22.94 -1.09 -8.17
N ARG A 95 -23.79 -0.93 -9.19
CA ARG A 95 -24.79 -1.91 -9.62
C ARG A 95 -24.77 -2.09 -11.13
N HIS A 96 -24.98 -3.31 -11.58
CA HIS A 96 -25.04 -3.65 -13.02
C HIS A 96 -26.16 -2.94 -13.78
N ASP A 97 -27.26 -2.58 -13.09
CA ASP A 97 -28.44 -1.91 -13.63
C ASP A 97 -28.37 -0.37 -13.51
N GLU A 98 -27.34 0.16 -12.86
CA GLU A 98 -27.06 1.60 -12.82
C GLU A 98 -26.53 2.09 -14.17
N ASP A 99 -26.89 3.33 -14.55
CA ASP A 99 -26.26 3.98 -15.70
C ASP A 99 -24.75 4.18 -15.46
N PRO A 100 -23.88 3.64 -16.31
CA PRO A 100 -22.42 3.73 -16.11
C PRO A 100 -21.91 5.17 -16.06
N ALA A 101 -22.52 6.10 -16.79
CA ALA A 101 -22.13 7.51 -16.76
C ALA A 101 -22.49 8.18 -15.42
N SER A 102 -23.61 7.78 -14.82
CA SER A 102 -24.04 8.24 -13.49
C SER A 102 -23.09 7.74 -12.40
N TYR A 103 -22.70 6.47 -12.46
CA TYR A 103 -21.69 5.91 -11.55
C TYR A 103 -20.34 6.64 -11.69
N ALA A 104 -19.85 6.77 -12.91
CA ALA A 104 -18.59 7.47 -13.18
C ALA A 104 -18.62 8.94 -12.70
N ALA A 105 -19.73 9.66 -12.90
CA ALA A 105 -19.92 11.02 -12.43
C ALA A 105 -19.92 11.11 -10.89
N ARG A 106 -20.46 10.10 -10.18
CA ARG A 106 -20.46 10.02 -8.72
C ARG A 106 -19.03 9.87 -8.19
N VAL A 107 -18.23 8.96 -8.75
CA VAL A 107 -16.82 8.77 -8.39
C VAL A 107 -15.99 10.02 -8.71
N LYS A 108 -16.19 10.62 -9.89
CA LYS A 108 -15.45 11.80 -10.35
C LYS A 108 -15.58 13.01 -9.42
N ARG A 109 -16.66 13.14 -8.66
CA ARG A 109 -16.85 14.25 -7.71
C ARG A 109 -15.78 14.33 -6.62
N TYR A 110 -15.14 13.22 -6.30
CA TYR A 110 -14.10 13.12 -5.26
C TYR A 110 -12.69 13.37 -5.80
N THR A 111 -12.50 13.34 -7.11
CA THR A 111 -11.18 13.31 -7.76
C THR A 111 -10.76 14.66 -8.34
N THR A 112 -9.48 14.77 -8.69
CA THR A 112 -9.02 15.78 -9.65
C THR A 112 -9.68 15.54 -11.01
N ALA A 113 -9.68 16.54 -11.88
CA ALA A 113 -10.25 16.40 -13.22
C ALA A 113 -9.56 15.27 -14.01
N GLU A 114 -8.23 15.20 -13.94
CA GLU A 114 -7.40 14.22 -14.65
C GLU A 114 -7.69 12.78 -14.20
N LEU A 115 -7.61 12.49 -12.89
CA LEU A 115 -7.94 11.17 -12.37
C LEU A 115 -9.41 10.81 -12.67
N GLY A 116 -10.32 11.76 -12.51
CA GLY A 116 -11.74 11.57 -12.79
C GLY A 116 -12.01 11.18 -14.24
N ASP A 117 -11.29 11.76 -15.21
CA ASP A 117 -11.41 11.41 -16.62
C ASP A 117 -10.83 10.03 -16.93
N ILE A 118 -9.73 9.63 -16.26
CA ILE A 118 -9.17 8.28 -16.37
C ILE A 118 -10.15 7.25 -15.83
N LEU A 119 -10.65 7.45 -14.61
CA LEU A 119 -11.60 6.54 -13.98
C LEU A 119 -12.92 6.45 -14.78
N ALA A 120 -13.45 7.58 -15.26
CA ALA A 120 -14.67 7.59 -16.06
C ALA A 120 -14.51 6.73 -17.32
N ARG A 121 -13.41 6.82 -18.05
CA ARG A 121 -13.15 5.97 -19.22
C ARG A 121 -13.11 4.48 -18.86
N THR A 122 -12.48 4.14 -17.73
CA THR A 122 -12.38 2.75 -17.27
C THR A 122 -13.74 2.20 -16.85
N LEU A 123 -14.49 2.96 -16.05
CA LEU A 123 -15.78 2.55 -15.49
C LEU A 123 -16.89 2.46 -16.55
N THR A 124 -16.83 3.30 -17.59
CA THR A 124 -17.79 3.28 -18.70
C THR A 124 -17.35 2.42 -19.89
N SER A 125 -16.19 1.74 -19.78
CA SER A 125 -15.69 0.91 -20.89
C SER A 125 -16.70 -0.23 -21.19
N PRO A 126 -17.02 -0.48 -22.49
CA PRO A 126 -18.01 -1.49 -22.87
C PRO A 126 -17.75 -2.86 -22.25
N GLY A 127 -16.49 -3.32 -22.25
CA GLY A 127 -16.16 -4.62 -21.68
C GLY A 127 -16.36 -4.73 -20.16
N THR A 128 -16.21 -3.64 -19.40
CA THR A 128 -16.52 -3.61 -17.97
C THR A 128 -18.03 -3.63 -17.74
N VAL A 129 -18.76 -2.79 -18.46
CA VAL A 129 -20.22 -2.67 -18.36
C VAL A 129 -20.91 -3.98 -18.73
N GLU A 130 -20.51 -4.60 -19.85
CA GLU A 130 -21.09 -5.87 -20.32
C GLU A 130 -20.84 -7.01 -19.34
N ARG A 131 -19.64 -7.15 -18.78
CA ARG A 131 -19.35 -8.18 -17.76
C ARG A 131 -20.20 -7.98 -16.52
N ASN A 132 -20.28 -6.76 -16.00
CA ASN A 132 -21.08 -6.47 -14.81
C ASN A 132 -22.57 -6.76 -15.06
N ARG A 133 -23.10 -6.46 -16.25
CA ARG A 133 -24.48 -6.78 -16.63
C ARG A 133 -24.70 -8.28 -16.82
N ALA A 134 -23.77 -8.96 -17.49
CA ALA A 134 -23.86 -10.41 -17.72
C ALA A 134 -23.91 -11.20 -16.42
N ASP A 135 -23.12 -10.79 -15.43
CA ASP A 135 -23.04 -11.44 -14.12
C ASP A 135 -24.00 -10.83 -13.07
N GLU A 136 -24.80 -9.82 -13.45
CA GLU A 136 -25.72 -9.07 -12.56
C GLU A 136 -25.03 -8.58 -11.28
N VAL A 137 -23.84 -8.01 -11.43
CA VAL A 137 -23.00 -7.62 -10.28
C VAL A 137 -23.64 -6.47 -9.51
N VAL A 138 -23.80 -6.68 -8.20
CA VAL A 138 -24.09 -5.63 -7.21
C VAL A 138 -22.96 -5.61 -6.21
N SER A 139 -22.28 -4.48 -6.11
CA SER A 139 -21.16 -4.27 -5.18
C SER A 139 -21.54 -3.25 -4.13
N THR A 140 -21.28 -3.57 -2.87
CA THR A 140 -21.37 -2.64 -1.74
C THR A 140 -20.03 -2.63 -1.04
N ALA A 141 -19.45 -1.45 -0.87
CA ALA A 141 -18.12 -1.31 -0.29
C ALA A 141 -18.18 -0.66 1.10
N THR A 142 -17.19 -1.01 1.91
CA THR A 142 -16.78 -0.28 3.11
C THR A 142 -15.29 0.04 3.00
N ALA A 143 -14.84 1.08 3.70
CA ALA A 143 -13.44 1.48 3.73
C ALA A 143 -13.01 1.77 5.16
N ALA A 144 -11.73 1.54 5.44
CA ALA A 144 -11.11 1.89 6.71
C ALA A 144 -9.67 2.36 6.47
N LEU A 145 -9.31 3.48 7.07
CA LEU A 145 -7.94 3.97 7.08
C LEU A 145 -7.04 2.99 7.84
N LYS A 146 -5.91 2.61 7.23
CA LYS A 146 -4.92 1.71 7.83
C LYS A 146 -3.72 2.47 8.35
N GLU A 147 -3.15 3.33 7.52
CA GLU A 147 -1.95 4.10 7.83
C GLU A 147 -1.88 5.39 7.03
N ILE A 148 -1.05 6.30 7.49
CA ILE A 148 -0.59 7.45 6.73
C ILE A 148 0.82 7.15 6.26
N ARG A 149 1.02 7.03 4.94
CA ARG A 149 2.32 6.70 4.36
C ARG A 149 3.20 7.94 4.22
N GLN A 150 2.59 9.07 3.83
CA GLN A 150 3.30 10.32 3.60
C GLN A 150 2.42 11.52 3.92
N VAL A 151 3.02 12.58 4.46
CA VAL A 151 2.35 13.87 4.72
C VAL A 151 3.23 14.99 4.18
N ASP A 152 2.73 15.73 3.20
CA ASP A 152 3.33 16.93 2.65
C ASP A 152 2.48 18.16 2.99
N LYS A 153 2.93 19.36 2.60
CA LYS A 153 2.20 20.62 2.87
C LYS A 153 0.82 20.69 2.25
N THR A 154 0.64 20.04 1.10
CA THR A 154 -0.60 20.09 0.30
C THR A 154 -1.10 18.74 -0.15
N SER A 155 -0.47 17.65 0.27
CA SER A 155 -0.88 16.30 -0.09
C SER A 155 -0.62 15.31 1.03
N VAL A 156 -1.41 14.25 1.04
CA VAL A 156 -1.26 13.12 1.98
C VAL A 156 -1.49 11.83 1.20
N VAL A 157 -0.66 10.83 1.49
CA VAL A 157 -0.82 9.47 0.99
C VAL A 157 -1.34 8.60 2.12
N PHE A 158 -2.53 8.06 1.94
CA PHE A 158 -3.16 7.13 2.87
C PHE A 158 -3.15 5.72 2.30
N VAL A 159 -2.97 4.72 3.17
CA VAL A 159 -3.37 3.35 2.85
C VAL A 159 -4.77 3.12 3.40
N VAL A 160 -5.70 2.79 2.50
CA VAL A 160 -7.10 2.56 2.80
C VAL A 160 -7.46 1.12 2.43
N ALA A 161 -7.94 0.36 3.41
CA ALA A 161 -8.48 -0.97 3.18
C ALA A 161 -9.92 -0.86 2.70
N GLY A 162 -10.18 -1.26 1.47
CA GLY A 162 -11.50 -1.39 0.88
C GLY A 162 -12.00 -2.83 0.98
N THR A 163 -13.23 -3.01 1.44
CA THR A 163 -13.90 -4.33 1.45
C THR A 163 -15.18 -4.23 0.65
N GLN A 164 -15.29 -5.04 -0.39
CA GLN A 164 -16.48 -5.12 -1.26
C GLN A 164 -17.24 -6.42 -1.02
N GLN A 165 -18.55 -6.30 -0.84
CA GLN A 165 -19.48 -7.42 -0.89
C GLN A 165 -20.09 -7.45 -2.28
N LEU A 166 -19.74 -8.48 -3.07
CA LEU A 166 -20.22 -8.65 -4.42
C LEU A 166 -21.31 -9.74 -4.44
N ALA A 167 -22.53 -9.36 -4.84
CA ALA A 167 -23.56 -10.29 -5.21
C ALA A 167 -23.58 -10.44 -6.73
N THR A 168 -23.61 -11.67 -7.23
CA THR A 168 -23.63 -12.02 -8.64
C THR A 168 -24.64 -13.14 -8.89
N LYS A 169 -24.91 -13.49 -10.16
CA LYS A 169 -25.72 -14.68 -10.51
C LYS A 169 -25.20 -15.98 -9.89
N SER A 170 -23.89 -16.10 -9.71
CA SER A 170 -23.23 -17.31 -9.18
C SER A 170 -23.13 -17.35 -7.66
N GLY A 171 -23.57 -16.32 -6.97
CA GLY A 171 -23.53 -16.21 -5.50
C GLY A 171 -22.86 -14.94 -4.99
N THR A 172 -22.57 -14.91 -3.70
CA THR A 172 -21.97 -13.77 -3.03
C THR A 172 -20.49 -14.06 -2.71
N LYS A 173 -19.63 -13.08 -2.91
CA LYS A 173 -18.21 -13.12 -2.50
C LYS A 173 -17.80 -11.81 -1.87
N GLN A 174 -16.78 -11.87 -1.00
CA GLN A 174 -16.13 -10.71 -0.45
C GLN A 174 -14.77 -10.55 -1.11
N LEU A 175 -14.44 -9.31 -1.50
CA LEU A 175 -13.10 -8.90 -1.91
C LEU A 175 -12.57 -7.88 -0.93
N ALA A 176 -11.32 -8.02 -0.54
CA ALA A 176 -10.61 -7.04 0.28
C ALA A 176 -9.33 -6.64 -0.47
N GLU A 177 -9.15 -5.34 -0.64
CA GLU A 177 -7.99 -4.75 -1.31
C GLU A 177 -7.52 -3.55 -0.52
N GLU A 178 -6.21 -3.30 -0.51
CA GLU A 178 -5.62 -2.11 0.07
C GLU A 178 -5.16 -1.18 -1.05
N TYR A 179 -5.52 0.09 -0.91
CA TYR A 179 -5.21 1.14 -1.88
C TYR A 179 -4.33 2.20 -1.26
N ALA A 180 -3.29 2.61 -1.98
CA ALA A 180 -2.60 3.86 -1.73
C ALA A 180 -3.41 4.99 -2.41
N VAL A 181 -3.99 5.86 -1.61
CA VAL A 181 -4.84 6.98 -2.04
C VAL A 181 -4.09 8.28 -1.76
N THR A 182 -3.65 8.95 -2.82
CA THR A 182 -3.07 10.28 -2.71
C THR A 182 -4.17 11.34 -2.75
N VAL A 183 -4.28 12.11 -1.69
CA VAL A 183 -5.23 13.22 -1.59
C VAL A 183 -4.45 14.52 -1.63
N SER A 184 -4.84 15.45 -2.51
CA SER A 184 -4.18 16.74 -2.69
C SER A 184 -5.16 17.90 -2.43
N GLN A 185 -4.65 18.98 -1.86
CA GLN A 185 -5.38 20.21 -1.63
C GLN A 185 -5.33 21.10 -2.89
N LEU A 186 -6.48 21.40 -3.45
CA LEU A 186 -6.66 22.29 -4.60
C LEU A 186 -7.44 23.54 -4.13
N GLY A 187 -6.71 24.62 -3.83
CA GLY A 187 -7.31 25.78 -3.21
C GLY A 187 -7.80 25.47 -1.80
N SER A 188 -9.10 25.59 -1.56
CA SER A 188 -9.74 25.23 -0.28
C SER A 188 -10.21 23.79 -0.19
N ASP A 189 -10.24 23.08 -1.32
CA ASP A 189 -10.85 21.77 -1.44
C ASP A 189 -9.79 20.64 -1.47
N TRP A 190 -10.15 19.50 -0.89
CA TRP A 190 -9.40 18.27 -1.05
C TRP A 190 -9.94 17.45 -2.23
N ARG A 191 -9.04 16.82 -2.99
CA ARG A 191 -9.37 15.92 -4.12
C ARG A 191 -8.42 14.72 -4.13
N VAL A 192 -8.94 13.56 -4.49
CA VAL A 192 -8.12 12.39 -4.77
C VAL A 192 -7.37 12.64 -6.08
N PHE A 193 -6.05 12.63 -5.99
CA PHE A 193 -5.13 12.84 -7.10
C PHE A 193 -4.71 11.53 -7.75
N GLU A 194 -4.53 10.48 -6.93
CA GLU A 194 -4.05 9.18 -7.40
C GLU A 194 -4.68 8.04 -6.59
N LEU A 195 -4.88 6.89 -7.26
CA LEU A 195 -5.33 5.64 -6.68
C LEU A 195 -4.48 4.52 -7.26
N ARG A 196 -3.77 3.77 -6.40
CA ARG A 196 -2.99 2.58 -6.77
C ARG A 196 -3.23 1.44 -5.78
N PRO A 197 -2.96 0.17 -6.15
CA PRO A 197 -2.80 -0.90 -5.17
C PRO A 197 -1.70 -0.55 -4.15
N ALA A 198 -1.95 -0.78 -2.86
CA ALA A 198 -0.99 -0.40 -1.82
C ALA A 198 0.34 -1.16 -1.88
N GLY A 199 0.35 -2.35 -2.51
CA GLY A 199 1.57 -3.15 -2.72
C GLY A 199 2.43 -2.68 -3.90
N GLU A 200 1.95 -1.75 -4.73
CA GLU A 200 2.74 -1.11 -5.78
C GLU A 200 3.39 0.15 -5.21
N GLY A 201 4.70 0.33 -5.46
CA GLY A 201 5.41 1.56 -5.09
C GLY A 201 4.76 2.79 -5.73
N GLN A 202 4.79 3.93 -5.02
CA GLN A 202 4.37 5.20 -5.59
C GLN A 202 5.54 5.87 -6.32
N ASP A 203 5.22 6.80 -7.25
CA ASP A 203 6.25 7.57 -7.93
C ASP A 203 7.08 8.35 -6.89
N GLY A 204 8.36 7.97 -6.74
CA GLY A 204 9.26 8.54 -5.75
C GLY A 204 9.57 7.63 -4.54
N ASP A 205 8.94 6.46 -4.42
CA ASP A 205 9.38 5.47 -3.44
C ASP A 205 10.77 4.95 -3.87
N PRO A 206 11.79 4.92 -2.97
CA PRO A 206 13.04 4.27 -3.27
C PRO A 206 12.75 2.78 -3.49
N GLU A 207 13.23 2.25 -4.63
CA GLU A 207 13.17 0.80 -4.88
C GLU A 207 13.87 0.08 -3.72
N GLY A 208 13.10 -0.71 -2.96
CA GLY A 208 13.58 -1.49 -1.82
C GLY A 208 14.34 -2.76 -2.23
#